data_404140732a3657a51f1007306f6bf251
#
_entry.id   404140732a3657a51f1007306f6bf251
#
_cell.length_a   1.000
_cell.length_b   1.000
_cell.length_c   1.000
_cell.angle_alpha   90.00
_cell.angle_beta   90.00
_cell.angle_gamma   90.00
#
_symmetry.space_group_name_H-M   'P 1'
#
loop_
_entity.id
_entity.type
_entity.pdbx_description
1 polymer ?
#
loop_
_entity_poly.entity_id
_entity_poly.type
_entity_poly.pdbx_seq_one_letter_code
_entity_poly.pdbx_strand_id
1 'polypeptide(L)'
;MEGEVVGINSAKLASTEVEGMGYAIAISDVTDILQNLMNETSRDKLDDSEHGVLGIEGSSVSSEAVQMYGIPAGVFVKKVTEGGAADKAGLKANSVITEFNGKTVSSTDQLIEYLSYYEPDEEVELTVQVPHGTSYKEETVKVTLDENTDADDSDDNDKDSKKSKKDSKKSSKDADEDVDEDTDSEDSMDSDDYRGR
;
A
#
# COMPACT_ATOMS: atom_id res chain seq x y z
N MET A 1 -41.47 13.41 -26.45
CA MET A 1 -40.25 13.43 -25.63
C MET A 1 -39.92 11.98 -25.39
N GLU A 2 -38.78 11.52 -25.87
CA GLU A 2 -38.38 10.10 -25.79
C GLU A 2 -37.66 9.76 -24.50
N GLY A 3 -37.52 10.74 -23.58
CA GLY A 3 -36.92 10.50 -22.25
C GLY A 3 -35.40 10.33 -22.27
N GLU A 4 -34.72 10.86 -23.29
CA GLU A 4 -33.27 10.78 -23.38
C GLU A 4 -32.56 11.73 -22.38
N VAL A 5 -31.54 11.24 -21.73
CA VAL A 5 -30.66 12.03 -20.86
C VAL A 5 -29.66 12.76 -21.75
N VAL A 6 -29.68 14.08 -21.74
CA VAL A 6 -28.76 14.91 -22.55
C VAL A 6 -27.56 15.44 -21.80
N GLY A 7 -27.60 15.44 -20.46
CA GLY A 7 -26.50 15.91 -19.62
C GLY A 7 -26.81 15.83 -18.13
N ILE A 8 -25.77 15.97 -17.32
CA ILE A 8 -25.81 15.94 -15.85
C ILE A 8 -25.42 17.32 -15.31
N ASN A 9 -26.29 17.94 -14.52
CA ASN A 9 -25.98 19.22 -13.88
C ASN A 9 -24.95 18.99 -12.78
N SER A 10 -23.79 19.66 -12.90
CA SER A 10 -22.66 19.45 -12.00
C SER A 10 -22.45 20.58 -11.01
N ALA A 11 -22.61 21.85 -11.42
CA ALA A 11 -22.39 22.98 -10.54
C ALA A 11 -23.21 24.20 -10.95
N LYS A 12 -23.56 25.03 -9.97
CA LYS A 12 -24.12 26.37 -10.18
C LYS A 12 -23.23 27.37 -9.47
N LEU A 13 -22.76 28.38 -10.20
CA LEU A 13 -22.05 29.52 -9.57
C LEU A 13 -23.07 30.36 -8.78
N ALA A 14 -22.94 30.30 -7.45
CA ALA A 14 -23.67 31.17 -6.52
C ALA A 14 -22.78 32.36 -6.15
N SER A 15 -22.81 33.40 -6.98
CA SER A 15 -22.20 34.67 -6.67
C SER A 15 -23.29 35.75 -6.75
N THR A 16 -23.26 36.73 -5.88
CA THR A 16 -24.20 37.88 -5.86
C THR A 16 -24.11 38.74 -7.13
N GLU A 17 -23.08 38.56 -7.92
CA GLU A 17 -22.85 39.34 -9.15
C GLU A 17 -23.19 38.56 -10.44
N VAL A 18 -23.40 37.23 -10.34
CA VAL A 18 -23.68 36.38 -11.50
C VAL A 18 -24.85 35.48 -11.19
N GLU A 19 -26.05 35.88 -11.60
CA GLU A 19 -27.24 35.03 -11.57
C GLU A 19 -27.40 34.26 -12.88
N GLY A 20 -27.68 32.95 -12.80
CA GLY A 20 -28.17 32.14 -13.90
C GLY A 20 -27.16 31.31 -14.68
N MET A 21 -25.89 31.26 -14.30
CA MET A 21 -24.94 30.34 -14.94
C MET A 21 -24.92 29.00 -14.22
N GLY A 22 -25.27 27.95 -14.93
CA GLY A 22 -25.13 26.55 -14.51
C GLY A 22 -24.24 25.80 -15.47
N TYR A 23 -23.50 24.82 -14.94
CA TYR A 23 -22.65 23.93 -15.73
C TYR A 23 -23.27 22.55 -15.76
N ALA A 24 -23.36 21.96 -16.94
CA ALA A 24 -23.76 20.60 -17.16
C ALA A 24 -22.67 19.86 -17.93
N ILE A 25 -22.45 18.62 -17.57
CA ILE A 25 -21.59 17.71 -18.32
C ILE A 25 -22.45 17.03 -19.37
N ALA A 26 -22.08 17.14 -20.64
CA ALA A 26 -22.81 16.50 -21.72
C ALA A 26 -22.74 14.96 -21.56
N ILE A 27 -23.83 14.25 -21.81
CA ILE A 27 -23.84 12.79 -21.68
C ILE A 27 -22.87 12.13 -22.66
N SER A 28 -22.64 12.74 -23.82
CA SER A 28 -21.67 12.27 -24.81
C SER A 28 -20.25 12.17 -24.25
N ASP A 29 -19.88 13.09 -23.36
CA ASP A 29 -18.51 13.17 -22.82
C ASP A 29 -18.23 12.12 -21.74
N VAL A 30 -19.29 11.56 -21.16
CA VAL A 30 -19.20 10.57 -20.06
C VAL A 30 -19.74 9.19 -20.47
N THR A 31 -20.19 9.02 -21.73
CA THR A 31 -20.78 7.76 -22.19
C THR A 31 -19.81 6.59 -22.03
N ASP A 32 -18.54 6.77 -22.40
CA ASP A 32 -17.52 5.73 -22.31
C ASP A 32 -17.25 5.34 -20.85
N ILE A 33 -17.20 6.33 -19.95
CA ILE A 33 -17.05 6.12 -18.51
C ILE A 33 -18.25 5.35 -17.95
N LEU A 34 -19.47 5.74 -18.35
CA LEU A 34 -20.70 5.06 -17.91
C LEU A 34 -20.75 3.62 -18.43
N GLN A 35 -20.37 3.37 -19.67
CA GLN A 35 -20.31 2.01 -20.21
C GLN A 35 -19.29 1.15 -19.49
N ASN A 36 -18.12 1.68 -19.18
CA ASN A 36 -17.12 0.97 -18.42
C ASN A 36 -17.62 0.62 -17.01
N LEU A 37 -18.24 1.59 -16.31
CA LEU A 37 -18.83 1.37 -14.99
C LEU A 37 -20.00 0.37 -15.01
N MET A 38 -20.82 0.40 -16.07
CA MET A 38 -21.94 -0.55 -16.23
C MET A 38 -21.47 -1.97 -16.54
N ASN A 39 -20.31 -2.11 -17.17
CA ASN A 39 -19.69 -3.40 -17.47
C ASN A 39 -18.81 -3.92 -16.32
N GLU A 40 -18.55 -3.09 -15.31
CA GLU A 40 -17.84 -3.53 -14.11
C GLU A 40 -18.70 -4.51 -13.31
N THR A 41 -18.20 -5.72 -13.15
CA THR A 41 -18.85 -6.72 -12.29
C THR A 41 -18.69 -6.25 -10.84
N SER A 42 -19.81 -6.15 -10.11
CA SER A 42 -19.75 -5.96 -8.65
C SER A 42 -19.10 -7.19 -8.03
N ARG A 43 -17.99 -6.99 -7.34
CA ARG A 43 -17.23 -8.06 -6.68
C ARG A 43 -17.35 -7.89 -5.17
N ASP A 44 -17.49 -8.98 -4.47
CA ASP A 44 -17.39 -9.00 -3.02
C ASP A 44 -15.91 -9.04 -2.61
N LYS A 45 -15.60 -8.44 -1.47
CA LYS A 45 -14.25 -8.50 -0.94
C LYS A 45 -13.99 -9.90 -0.37
N LEU A 46 -12.88 -10.49 -0.79
CA LEU A 46 -12.41 -11.78 -0.33
C LEU A 46 -11.60 -11.65 0.98
N ASP A 47 -11.48 -12.72 1.73
CA ASP A 47 -10.62 -12.78 2.89
C ASP A 47 -9.14 -12.79 2.48
N ASP A 48 -8.24 -12.41 3.42
CA ASP A 48 -6.81 -12.25 3.14
C ASP A 48 -6.13 -13.55 2.62
N SER A 49 -6.70 -14.72 2.91
CA SER A 49 -6.21 -16.01 2.42
C SER A 49 -6.81 -16.46 1.09
N GLU A 50 -7.88 -15.82 0.63
CA GLU A 50 -8.66 -16.25 -0.53
C GLU A 50 -8.40 -15.42 -1.79
N HIS A 51 -7.80 -14.23 -1.64
CA HIS A 51 -7.51 -13.39 -2.80
C HIS A 51 -6.19 -13.75 -3.48
N GLY A 52 -6.13 -13.48 -4.78
CA GLY A 52 -4.92 -13.70 -5.58
C GLY A 52 -3.81 -12.71 -5.25
N VAL A 53 -2.56 -13.14 -5.48
CA VAL A 53 -1.37 -12.34 -5.23
C VAL A 53 -0.52 -12.16 -6.49
N LEU A 54 0.24 -11.05 -6.53
CA LEU A 54 1.15 -10.75 -7.63
C LEU A 54 2.55 -11.36 -7.45
N GLY A 55 2.95 -11.68 -6.21
CA GLY A 55 4.30 -12.15 -5.92
C GLY A 55 5.36 -11.04 -6.10
N ILE A 56 5.14 -9.87 -5.53
CA ILE A 56 6.08 -8.74 -5.57
C ILE A 56 6.34 -8.18 -4.18
N GLU A 57 7.54 -7.64 -3.97
CA GLU A 57 7.84 -6.74 -2.88
C GLU A 57 7.87 -5.31 -3.42
N GLY A 58 7.04 -4.43 -2.90
CA GLY A 58 6.93 -3.05 -3.37
C GLY A 58 6.82 -2.03 -2.24
N SER A 59 6.87 -0.77 -2.62
CA SER A 59 6.59 0.35 -1.72
C SER A 59 5.94 1.49 -2.50
N SER A 60 5.06 2.23 -1.84
CA SER A 60 4.49 3.45 -2.41
C SER A 60 5.60 4.46 -2.76
N VAL A 61 5.50 5.09 -3.92
CA VAL A 61 6.41 6.18 -4.30
C VAL A 61 6.03 7.43 -3.50
N SER A 62 7.00 8.02 -2.79
CA SER A 62 6.73 9.23 -2.01
C SER A 62 6.53 10.46 -2.90
N SER A 63 5.77 11.43 -2.41
CA SER A 63 5.54 12.69 -3.13
C SER A 63 6.84 13.46 -3.39
N GLU A 64 7.83 13.34 -2.50
CA GLU A 64 9.16 13.92 -2.70
C GLU A 64 9.88 13.24 -3.88
N ALA A 65 9.79 11.91 -3.99
CA ALA A 65 10.41 11.16 -5.09
C ALA A 65 9.79 11.54 -6.44
N VAL A 66 8.47 11.72 -6.49
CA VAL A 66 7.77 12.21 -7.68
C VAL A 66 8.27 13.59 -8.09
N GLN A 67 8.39 14.54 -7.14
CA GLN A 67 8.76 15.92 -7.42
C GLN A 67 10.26 16.10 -7.73
N MET A 68 11.13 15.40 -7.00
CA MET A 68 12.59 15.58 -7.13
C MET A 68 13.20 14.76 -8.25
N TYR A 69 12.70 13.56 -8.48
CA TYR A 69 13.30 12.60 -9.42
C TYR A 69 12.42 12.31 -10.63
N GLY A 70 11.19 12.84 -10.70
CA GLY A 70 10.26 12.60 -11.79
C GLY A 70 9.80 11.12 -11.88
N ILE A 71 9.87 10.39 -10.75
CA ILE A 71 9.38 9.01 -10.68
C ILE A 71 7.85 9.05 -10.74
N PRO A 72 7.19 8.23 -11.56
CA PRO A 72 5.73 8.16 -11.59
C PRO A 72 5.15 7.83 -10.22
N ALA A 73 4.01 8.46 -9.86
CA ALA A 73 3.27 8.07 -8.67
C ALA A 73 2.73 6.65 -8.84
N GLY A 74 2.81 5.83 -7.79
CA GLY A 74 2.38 4.45 -7.84
C GLY A 74 3.10 3.54 -6.86
N VAL A 75 3.15 2.26 -7.17
CA VAL A 75 3.86 1.23 -6.40
C VAL A 75 5.16 0.87 -7.09
N PHE A 76 6.27 1.25 -6.46
CA PHE A 76 7.61 0.89 -6.92
C PHE A 76 7.91 -0.57 -6.59
N VAL A 77 8.19 -1.38 -7.61
CA VAL A 77 8.52 -2.81 -7.51
C VAL A 77 9.99 -2.96 -7.14
N LYS A 78 10.29 -3.35 -5.91
CA LYS A 78 11.64 -3.60 -5.42
C LYS A 78 12.17 -4.95 -5.86
N LYS A 79 11.30 -5.97 -5.76
CA LYS A 79 11.63 -7.36 -6.08
C LYS A 79 10.41 -8.06 -6.65
N VAL A 80 10.66 -8.98 -7.55
CA VAL A 80 9.67 -9.91 -8.09
C VAL A 80 10.06 -11.31 -7.61
N THR A 81 9.10 -12.05 -7.09
CA THR A 81 9.29 -13.43 -6.63
C THR A 81 9.47 -14.33 -7.84
N GLU A 82 10.57 -15.10 -7.87
CA GLU A 82 10.87 -16.02 -8.96
C GLU A 82 9.78 -17.09 -9.07
N GLY A 83 9.25 -17.26 -10.27
CA GLY A 83 8.14 -18.17 -10.54
C GLY A 83 6.76 -17.68 -10.09
N GLY A 84 6.66 -16.51 -9.47
CA GLY A 84 5.39 -15.88 -9.09
C GLY A 84 4.62 -15.28 -10.28
N ALA A 85 3.38 -14.85 -10.04
CA ALA A 85 2.47 -14.29 -11.05
C ALA A 85 3.13 -13.18 -11.87
N ALA A 86 3.74 -12.21 -11.19
CA ALA A 86 4.41 -11.07 -11.84
C ALA A 86 5.63 -11.49 -12.66
N ASP A 87 6.41 -12.48 -12.21
CA ASP A 87 7.57 -13.00 -12.93
C ASP A 87 7.14 -13.72 -14.21
N LYS A 88 6.13 -14.58 -14.12
CA LYS A 88 5.52 -15.28 -15.28
C LYS A 88 5.00 -14.31 -16.33
N ALA A 89 4.47 -13.17 -15.88
CA ALA A 89 3.98 -12.10 -16.73
C ALA A 89 5.08 -11.19 -17.30
N GLY A 90 6.33 -11.36 -16.85
CA GLY A 90 7.48 -10.57 -17.30
C GLY A 90 7.64 -9.20 -16.65
N LEU A 91 6.96 -8.96 -15.52
CA LEU A 91 7.15 -7.75 -14.73
C LEU A 91 8.58 -7.70 -14.19
N LYS A 92 9.21 -6.54 -14.26
CA LYS A 92 10.61 -6.37 -13.85
C LYS A 92 10.71 -5.56 -12.56
N ALA A 93 11.71 -5.88 -11.75
CA ALA A 93 12.12 -5.01 -10.65
C ALA A 93 12.51 -3.61 -11.17
N ASN A 94 12.36 -2.61 -10.33
CA ASN A 94 12.53 -1.18 -10.60
C ASN A 94 11.46 -0.55 -11.52
N SER A 95 10.40 -1.26 -11.89
CA SER A 95 9.21 -0.66 -12.51
C SER A 95 8.28 -0.05 -11.46
N VAL A 96 7.36 0.81 -11.90
CA VAL A 96 6.34 1.42 -11.05
C VAL A 96 4.97 1.01 -11.60
N ILE A 97 4.15 0.36 -10.78
CA ILE A 97 2.76 0.06 -11.12
C ILE A 97 1.95 1.33 -10.89
N THR A 98 1.30 1.81 -11.95
CA THR A 98 0.50 3.05 -11.92
C THR A 98 -0.99 2.80 -12.04
N GLU A 99 -1.40 1.66 -12.64
CA GLU A 99 -2.81 1.30 -12.76
C GLU A 99 -3.01 -0.21 -12.62
N PHE A 100 -4.19 -0.57 -12.12
CA PHE A 100 -4.69 -1.94 -11.98
C PHE A 100 -6.07 -2.01 -12.65
N ASN A 101 -6.21 -2.80 -13.72
CA ASN A 101 -7.43 -2.89 -14.55
C ASN A 101 -8.00 -1.49 -14.91
N GLY A 102 -7.13 -0.55 -15.33
CA GLY A 102 -7.51 0.82 -15.69
C GLY A 102 -7.83 1.73 -14.49
N LYS A 103 -7.72 1.26 -13.25
CA LYS A 103 -7.87 2.07 -12.04
C LYS A 103 -6.51 2.54 -11.55
N THR A 104 -6.36 3.84 -11.30
CA THR A 104 -5.11 4.42 -10.80
C THR A 104 -4.72 3.83 -9.45
N VAL A 105 -3.44 3.48 -9.32
CA VAL A 105 -2.82 2.98 -8.09
C VAL A 105 -1.78 3.98 -7.62
N SER A 106 -1.97 4.55 -6.43
CA SER A 106 -1.07 5.55 -5.84
C SER A 106 -0.29 5.02 -4.63
N SER A 107 -0.72 3.91 -4.04
CA SER A 107 -0.07 3.32 -2.86
C SER A 107 -0.16 1.79 -2.86
N THR A 108 0.72 1.16 -2.06
CA THR A 108 0.68 -0.29 -1.81
C THR A 108 -0.64 -0.74 -1.21
N ASP A 109 -1.18 0.03 -0.25
CA ASP A 109 -2.44 -0.31 0.41
C ASP A 109 -3.60 -0.34 -0.59
N GLN A 110 -3.61 0.61 -1.53
CA GLN A 110 -4.62 0.67 -2.59
C GLN A 110 -4.48 -0.50 -3.58
N LEU A 111 -3.25 -0.92 -3.90
CA LEU A 111 -3.03 -2.10 -4.73
C LEU A 111 -3.52 -3.37 -4.05
N ILE A 112 -3.23 -3.54 -2.74
CA ILE A 112 -3.71 -4.67 -1.94
C ILE A 112 -5.24 -4.65 -1.85
N GLU A 113 -5.83 -3.47 -1.64
CA GLU A 113 -7.29 -3.32 -1.65
C GLU A 113 -7.91 -3.76 -2.97
N TYR A 114 -7.32 -3.39 -4.11
CA TYR A 114 -7.82 -3.85 -5.41
C TYR A 114 -7.67 -5.37 -5.58
N LEU A 115 -6.53 -5.94 -5.18
CA LEU A 115 -6.30 -7.38 -5.24
C LEU A 115 -7.30 -8.17 -4.39
N SER A 116 -7.76 -7.62 -3.26
CA SER A 116 -8.70 -8.31 -2.38
C SER A 116 -10.08 -8.59 -3.00
N TYR A 117 -10.34 -8.13 -4.21
CA TYR A 117 -11.56 -8.41 -4.97
C TYR A 117 -11.36 -9.43 -6.11
N TYR A 118 -10.15 -10.02 -6.23
CA TYR A 118 -9.81 -10.92 -7.32
C TYR A 118 -9.35 -12.26 -6.78
N GLU A 119 -9.91 -13.34 -7.34
CA GLU A 119 -9.54 -14.69 -6.99
C GLU A 119 -8.17 -15.10 -7.60
N PRO A 120 -7.49 -16.11 -7.05
CA PRO A 120 -6.39 -16.77 -7.73
C PRO A 120 -6.80 -17.25 -9.12
N ASP A 121 -5.83 -17.37 -10.02
CA ASP A 121 -6.00 -17.73 -11.44
C ASP A 121 -6.78 -16.71 -12.29
N GLU A 122 -7.24 -15.58 -11.74
CA GLU A 122 -7.82 -14.51 -12.54
C GLU A 122 -6.73 -13.70 -13.27
N GLU A 123 -7.02 -13.33 -14.53
CA GLU A 123 -6.16 -12.43 -15.31
C GLU A 123 -6.51 -10.96 -14.98
N VAL A 124 -5.50 -10.19 -14.59
CA VAL A 124 -5.59 -8.75 -14.35
C VAL A 124 -4.62 -8.01 -15.27
N GLU A 125 -4.95 -6.77 -15.59
CA GLU A 125 -4.11 -5.90 -16.40
C GLU A 125 -3.44 -4.85 -15.54
N LEU A 126 -2.11 -4.77 -15.62
CA LEU A 126 -1.29 -3.77 -14.94
C LEU A 126 -0.71 -2.78 -15.94
N THR A 127 -0.93 -1.48 -15.74
CA THR A 127 -0.13 -0.45 -16.41
C THR A 127 1.08 -0.16 -15.56
N VAL A 128 2.26 -0.33 -16.14
CA VAL A 128 3.54 -0.18 -15.46
C VAL A 128 4.44 0.81 -16.18
N GLN A 129 5.18 1.57 -15.42
CA GLN A 129 6.21 2.49 -15.91
C GLN A 129 7.58 1.83 -15.73
N VAL A 130 8.20 1.46 -16.84
CA VAL A 130 9.51 0.78 -16.85
C VAL A 130 10.61 1.82 -17.09
N PRO A 131 11.70 1.82 -16.29
CA PRO A 131 12.81 2.76 -16.50
C PRO A 131 13.47 2.55 -17.86
N HIS A 132 13.60 3.63 -18.60
CA HIS A 132 14.24 3.66 -19.92
C HIS A 132 15.21 4.84 -20.00
N GLY A 133 16.48 4.62 -19.69
CA GLY A 133 17.48 5.68 -19.59
C GLY A 133 17.16 6.65 -18.45
N THR A 134 16.90 7.92 -18.80
CA THR A 134 16.53 8.97 -17.84
C THR A 134 15.01 9.21 -17.74
N SER A 135 14.20 8.41 -18.43
CA SER A 135 12.75 8.53 -18.47
C SER A 135 12.08 7.19 -18.15
N TYR A 136 10.77 7.21 -18.05
CA TYR A 136 9.94 6.02 -17.90
C TYR A 136 9.15 5.78 -19.19
N LYS A 137 8.96 4.51 -19.52
CA LYS A 137 8.12 4.06 -20.63
C LYS A 137 6.96 3.28 -20.08
N GLU A 138 5.76 3.62 -20.52
CA GLU A 138 4.54 2.90 -20.16
C GLU A 138 4.46 1.58 -20.92
N GLU A 139 4.15 0.52 -20.19
CA GLU A 139 3.90 -0.81 -20.74
C GLU A 139 2.70 -1.40 -20.00
N THR A 140 1.87 -2.14 -20.73
CA THR A 140 0.74 -2.89 -20.17
C THR A 140 1.11 -4.35 -20.09
N VAL A 141 0.90 -4.95 -18.91
CA VAL A 141 1.24 -6.35 -18.63
C VAL A 141 0.01 -7.06 -18.10
N LYS A 142 -0.32 -8.21 -18.70
CA LYS A 142 -1.38 -9.10 -18.22
C LYS A 142 -0.78 -10.13 -17.27
N VAL A 143 -1.35 -10.20 -16.08
CA VAL A 143 -0.86 -11.06 -14.99
C VAL A 143 -1.98 -11.98 -14.56
N THR A 144 -1.73 -13.29 -14.55
CA THR A 144 -2.61 -14.26 -13.89
C THR A 144 -2.18 -14.37 -12.44
N LEU A 145 -3.08 -14.08 -11.50
CA LEU A 145 -2.78 -14.05 -10.07
C LEU A 145 -2.49 -15.45 -9.55
N ASP A 146 -1.52 -15.56 -8.65
CA ASP A 146 -1.22 -16.82 -7.95
C ASP A 146 -2.02 -16.90 -6.62
N GLU A 147 -2.12 -18.11 -6.05
CA GLU A 147 -2.68 -18.30 -4.70
C GLU A 147 -1.81 -17.65 -3.62
N ASN A 148 -2.45 -17.12 -2.58
CA ASN A 148 -1.77 -16.55 -1.43
C ASN A 148 -1.30 -17.68 -0.48
N THR A 149 -0.13 -18.23 -0.71
CA THR A 149 0.45 -19.29 0.11
C THR A 149 1.06 -18.80 1.42
N ASP A 150 1.27 -17.48 1.57
CA ASP A 150 1.86 -16.90 2.77
C ASP A 150 0.86 -16.79 3.95
N ALA A 151 -0.44 -16.98 3.68
CA ALA A 151 -1.47 -16.94 4.72
C ALA A 151 -1.49 -18.20 5.60
N ASP A 152 -1.01 -19.34 5.10
CA ASP A 152 -0.99 -20.64 5.82
C ASP A 152 0.20 -20.78 6.79
N ASP A 153 1.30 -20.01 6.58
CA ASP A 153 2.51 -20.12 7.42
C ASP A 153 2.45 -19.24 8.70
N SER A 154 1.46 -18.39 8.87
CA SER A 154 1.36 -17.49 10.02
C SER A 154 0.73 -18.09 11.28
N ASP A 155 0.06 -19.25 11.18
CA ASP A 155 -0.62 -19.89 12.32
C ASP A 155 0.22 -20.95 13.08
N ASP A 156 1.37 -21.39 12.53
CA ASP A 156 2.16 -22.46 13.17
C ASP A 156 3.34 -21.98 14.03
N ASN A 157 3.65 -20.66 14.07
CA ASN A 157 4.83 -20.16 14.78
C ASN A 157 4.58 -19.74 16.23
N ASP A 158 3.33 -19.84 16.74
CA ASP A 158 3.00 -19.44 18.11
C ASP A 158 2.93 -20.61 19.12
N LYS A 159 3.17 -21.86 18.68
CA LYS A 159 3.11 -23.03 19.56
C LYS A 159 4.43 -23.47 20.18
N ASP A 160 5.57 -23.07 19.65
CA ASP A 160 6.87 -23.53 20.16
C ASP A 160 7.53 -22.59 21.21
N SER A 161 7.00 -21.38 21.43
CA SER A 161 7.56 -20.44 22.41
C SER A 161 7.10 -20.68 23.84
N LYS A 162 6.17 -21.63 24.10
CA LYS A 162 5.65 -21.92 25.45
C LYS A 162 6.30 -23.11 26.16
N LYS A 163 7.20 -23.86 25.49
CA LYS A 163 7.78 -25.10 26.09
C LYS A 163 9.18 -24.94 26.69
N SER A 164 9.84 -23.81 26.52
CA SER A 164 11.20 -23.60 27.04
C SER A 164 11.31 -22.74 28.33
N LYS A 165 10.18 -22.45 29.01
CA LYS A 165 10.19 -21.69 30.28
C LYS A 165 9.83 -22.51 31.53
N LYS A 166 9.81 -23.84 31.46
CA LYS A 166 9.39 -24.66 32.61
C LYS A 166 10.49 -25.51 33.26
N ASP A 167 11.72 -25.51 32.76
CA ASP A 167 12.78 -26.38 33.29
C ASP A 167 13.99 -25.66 33.90
N SER A 168 13.89 -24.36 34.28
CA SER A 168 14.98 -23.67 34.98
C SER A 168 14.55 -23.07 36.33
N LYS A 169 13.83 -23.87 37.13
CA LYS A 169 13.54 -23.48 38.52
C LYS A 169 13.67 -24.69 39.44
N LYS A 170 14.88 -25.25 39.54
CA LYS A 170 15.26 -26.11 40.68
C LYS A 170 16.76 -26.29 40.70
N SER A 171 17.43 -25.50 41.51
CA SER A 171 18.73 -25.69 42.13
C SER A 171 19.38 -24.32 42.41
N SER A 172 19.27 -23.85 43.55
CA SER A 172 20.28 -23.75 44.63
C SER A 172 19.75 -22.83 45.71
N LYS A 173 19.54 -23.45 46.81
CA LYS A 173 19.36 -22.89 48.14
C LYS A 173 20.68 -23.05 48.85
N ASP A 174 20.99 -22.14 49.71
CA ASP A 174 22.09 -22.06 50.69
C ASP A 174 23.31 -21.23 50.29
N ALA A 175 23.43 -20.10 50.93
CA ALA A 175 24.48 -19.71 51.89
C ALA A 175 24.43 -18.20 52.15
N ASP A 176 24.24 -17.89 53.30
CA ASP A 176 24.39 -16.86 54.27
C ASP A 176 25.51 -15.84 54.10
N GLU A 177 25.25 -14.76 54.84
CA GLU A 177 26.09 -13.84 55.60
C GLU A 177 26.37 -12.45 54.99
N ASP A 178 25.72 -11.51 55.64
CA ASP A 178 26.19 -10.25 56.26
C ASP A 178 27.35 -9.50 55.65
N VAL A 179 27.17 -8.21 55.48
CA VAL A 179 27.90 -7.15 56.19
C VAL A 179 27.41 -5.77 55.73
N ASP A 180 27.15 -4.96 56.76
CA ASP A 180 26.83 -3.55 56.82
C ASP A 180 27.88 -2.66 56.15
N GLU A 181 27.52 -1.49 55.80
CA GLU A 181 27.97 -0.17 56.25
C GLU A 181 27.85 0.94 55.20
N ASP A 182 27.10 1.88 55.65
CA ASP A 182 27.13 3.32 55.45
C ASP A 182 28.26 3.92 54.57
N THR A 183 27.85 4.89 53.73
CA THR A 183 28.32 6.27 53.91
C THR A 183 27.59 7.24 52.97
N ASP A 184 27.01 8.24 53.64
CA ASP A 184 26.67 9.55 53.14
C ASP A 184 27.77 10.20 52.32
N SER A 185 27.41 10.98 51.34
CA SER A 185 27.87 12.37 51.21
C SER A 185 27.09 13.10 50.15
N GLU A 186 26.30 14.03 50.61
CA GLU A 186 25.91 15.24 49.89
C GLU A 186 27.16 15.97 49.38
N ASP A 187 27.11 16.58 48.23
CA ASP A 187 27.45 17.98 48.13
C ASP A 187 26.85 18.62 46.86
N SER A 188 26.38 19.75 47.16
CA SER A 188 25.70 20.76 46.37
C SER A 188 26.65 21.67 45.62
N MET A 189 26.04 22.58 44.90
CA MET A 189 26.54 23.87 44.38
C MET A 189 27.16 23.80 42.99
N ASP A 190 26.94 24.74 42.16
CA ASP A 190 26.22 25.99 42.07
C ASP A 190 26.64 26.66 40.74
N SER A 191 25.71 27.38 40.18
CA SER A 191 25.88 28.67 39.56
C SER A 191 26.74 28.91 38.31
N ASP A 192 26.09 29.60 37.46
CA ASP A 192 26.48 30.83 36.77
C ASP A 192 27.14 30.76 35.39
N ASP A 193 26.26 31.25 34.48
CA ASP A 193 26.47 32.44 33.72
C ASP A 193 27.69 32.55 32.78
N TYR A 194 27.46 32.60 31.50
CA TYR A 194 28.05 33.64 30.68
C TYR A 194 27.29 33.94 29.40
N ARG A 195 26.84 35.15 29.39
CA ARG A 195 26.33 35.96 28.30
C ARG A 195 27.42 36.24 27.25
N GLY A 196 27.00 36.32 25.97
CA GLY A 196 27.57 37.37 25.13
C GLY A 196 28.25 36.95 23.82
N ARG A 197 27.65 37.11 22.80
CA ARG A 197 27.76 37.96 21.58
C ARG A 197 27.09 37.33 20.40
#